data_8f54adbdb7ff3ec07dc2da5572549911
#
_entry.id   8f54adbdb7ff3ec07dc2da5572549911
#
_cell.length_a   1.000
_cell.length_b   1.000
_cell.length_c   1.000
_cell.angle_alpha   90.00
_cell.angle_beta   90.00
_cell.angle_gamma   90.00
#
_symmetry.space_group_name_H-M   'P 1'
#
loop_
_entity.id
_entity.type
_entity.pdbx_description
1 polymer ?
#
loop_
_entity_poly.entity_id
_entity_poly.type
_entity_poly.pdbx_seq_one_letter_code
_entity_poly.pdbx_strand_id
1 'polypeptide(L)'
;HRYLLYDFKDWMLGFEYRFKPDNWLNSIVFEYLYTKYQSGPIYHDHTLTVPDHIGGRDDFYNHYIFPGYQHWGQAMGNPLYRSPLYNEDGTVEFHNNRFVAFHLGLGGHPSDYVKWRFLGTWQEGLGTYEKPYTKKHHNVSLMGEATYTLHGGRLPEWLKGVDVRMGVGADFGAILRGNNYGIQLTVCK
;
A
#
# COMPACT_ATOMS: atom_id res chain seq x y z
N HIS A 1 -18.45 14.82 23.14
CA HIS A 1 -17.43 13.81 23.37
C HIS A 1 -16.05 14.44 23.21
N ARG A 2 -15.19 14.32 24.24
CA ARG A 2 -13.79 14.76 24.27
C ARG A 2 -12.92 14.12 23.20
N TYR A 3 -13.44 13.11 22.49
CA TYR A 3 -12.65 12.20 21.67
C TYR A 3 -12.91 12.35 20.17
N LEU A 4 -13.64 13.37 19.74
CA LEU A 4 -14.01 13.58 18.35
C LEU A 4 -12.83 13.69 17.38
N LEU A 5 -11.64 14.06 17.86
CA LEU A 5 -10.44 14.25 17.06
C LEU A 5 -9.21 13.56 17.66
N TYR A 6 -9.42 12.62 18.56
CA TYR A 6 -8.30 12.02 19.26
C TYR A 6 -7.46 11.11 18.33
N ASP A 7 -8.06 10.52 17.31
CA ASP A 7 -7.39 9.73 16.28
C ASP A 7 -6.93 10.55 15.07
N PHE A 8 -7.10 11.86 15.12
CA PHE A 8 -6.74 12.76 14.02
C PHE A 8 -5.23 12.85 13.75
N LYS A 9 -4.42 12.20 14.56
CA LYS A 9 -2.97 12.17 14.35
C LYS A 9 -2.55 11.23 13.22
N ASP A 10 -3.31 10.14 13.00
CA ASP A 10 -3.11 9.26 11.87
C ASP A 10 -4.29 9.41 10.91
N TRP A 11 -3.99 9.58 9.64
CA TRP A 11 -5.01 9.85 8.65
C TRP A 11 -4.53 9.54 7.23
N MET A 12 -5.47 9.39 6.35
CA MET A 12 -5.26 9.29 4.93
C MET A 12 -6.06 10.37 4.21
N LEU A 13 -5.43 11.06 3.29
CA LEU A 13 -6.07 12.01 2.38
C LEU A 13 -5.85 11.54 0.95
N GLY A 14 -6.94 11.35 0.23
CA GLY A 14 -6.92 10.99 -1.18
C GLY A 14 -7.61 12.05 -2.03
N PHE A 15 -7.08 12.25 -3.21
CA PHE A 15 -7.66 13.09 -4.26
C PHE A 15 -7.65 12.31 -5.57
N GLU A 16 -8.80 12.25 -6.24
CA GLU A 16 -8.92 11.69 -7.57
C GLU A 16 -9.51 12.74 -8.52
N TYR A 17 -8.88 12.90 -9.67
CA TYR A 17 -9.42 13.71 -10.76
C TYR A 17 -9.59 12.86 -12.01
N ARG A 18 -10.79 12.89 -12.58
CA ARG A 18 -11.14 12.18 -13.80
C ARG A 18 -11.37 13.17 -14.93
N PHE A 19 -10.63 12.98 -16.02
CA PHE A 19 -10.83 13.69 -17.28
C PHE A 19 -11.87 12.99 -18.14
N LYS A 20 -12.06 13.48 -19.36
CA LYS A 20 -12.90 12.81 -20.34
C LYS A 20 -12.38 11.40 -20.64
N PRO A 21 -13.27 10.41 -20.83
CA PRO A 21 -12.86 9.00 -20.91
C PRO A 21 -11.91 8.66 -22.05
N ASP A 22 -11.99 9.34 -23.20
CA ASP A 22 -11.25 9.01 -24.42
C ASP A 22 -9.90 9.74 -24.53
N ASN A 23 -9.31 10.08 -23.38
CA ASN A 23 -8.02 10.76 -23.36
C ASN A 23 -6.89 9.78 -23.03
N TRP A 24 -5.71 10.10 -23.57
CA TRP A 24 -4.47 9.42 -23.24
C TRP A 24 -4.23 9.38 -21.72
N LEU A 25 -4.54 10.46 -21.02
CA LEU A 25 -4.60 10.54 -19.56
C LEU A 25 -6.06 10.86 -19.17
N ASN A 26 -6.73 9.95 -18.49
CA ASN A 26 -8.11 10.14 -18.06
C ASN A 26 -8.32 10.14 -16.55
N SER A 27 -7.32 9.72 -15.78
CA SER A 27 -7.40 9.74 -14.33
C SER A 27 -6.05 10.04 -13.68
N ILE A 28 -6.09 10.83 -12.61
CA ILE A 28 -4.98 11.11 -11.71
C ILE A 28 -5.48 10.84 -10.31
N VAL A 29 -4.74 10.05 -9.56
CA VAL A 29 -4.99 9.77 -8.14
C VAL A 29 -3.76 10.21 -7.36
N PHE A 30 -3.97 10.91 -6.27
CA PHE A 30 -2.93 11.23 -5.30
C PHE A 30 -3.43 10.86 -3.91
N GLU A 31 -2.61 10.15 -3.15
CA GLU A 31 -2.92 9.79 -1.77
C GLU A 31 -1.74 10.08 -0.86
N TYR A 32 -2.07 10.59 0.31
CA TYR A 32 -1.14 10.80 1.41
C TYR A 32 -1.60 9.97 2.60
N LEU A 33 -0.71 9.16 3.14
CA LEU A 33 -0.96 8.31 4.29
C LEU A 33 0.04 8.62 5.41
N TYR A 34 -0.46 8.80 6.60
CA TYR A 34 0.31 9.08 7.79
C TYR A 34 -0.12 8.16 8.93
N THR A 35 0.81 7.32 9.41
CA THR A 35 0.55 6.32 10.44
C THR A 35 1.55 6.38 11.60
N LYS A 36 2.23 7.52 11.79
CA LYS A 36 3.35 7.61 12.75
C LYS A 36 2.95 7.46 14.21
N TYR A 37 1.70 7.78 14.54
CA TYR A 37 1.22 7.72 15.92
C TYR A 37 0.58 6.39 16.29
N GLN A 38 0.14 5.59 15.31
CA GLN A 38 -0.64 4.38 15.55
C GLN A 38 -1.81 4.68 16.49
N SER A 39 -2.68 5.58 16.03
CA SER A 39 -3.80 6.07 16.81
C SER A 39 -4.68 4.94 17.28
N GLY A 40 -4.98 4.91 18.54
CA GLY A 40 -5.81 3.92 19.20
C GLY A 40 -6.32 4.47 20.53
N PRO A 41 -7.05 3.68 21.34
CA PRO A 41 -7.55 4.11 22.63
C PRO A 41 -6.41 4.60 23.54
N ILE A 42 -6.59 5.76 24.14
CA ILE A 42 -5.67 6.23 25.18
C ILE A 42 -6.03 5.48 26.45
N TYR A 43 -5.22 4.52 26.83
CA TYR A 43 -5.31 3.89 28.13
C TYR A 43 -4.66 4.80 29.16
N HIS A 44 -5.42 5.15 30.21
CA HIS A 44 -4.93 5.99 31.31
C HIS A 44 -4.12 5.21 32.34
N ASP A 45 -3.57 4.10 31.99
CA ASP A 45 -2.82 3.23 32.88
C ASP A 45 -1.39 3.76 33.06
N HIS A 46 -1.20 4.57 34.10
CA HIS A 46 0.13 4.88 34.59
C HIS A 46 0.70 3.64 35.28
N THR A 47 1.78 3.14 34.76
CA THR A 47 2.62 2.21 35.49
C THR A 47 3.96 2.85 35.81
N LEU A 48 4.66 2.38 36.85
CA LEU A 48 5.99 2.89 37.20
C LEU A 48 7.00 2.73 36.02
N THR A 49 6.73 1.81 35.10
CA THR A 49 7.56 1.52 33.94
C THR A 49 7.12 2.27 32.68
N VAL A 50 5.91 2.83 32.66
CA VAL A 50 5.36 3.62 31.53
C VAL A 50 4.76 4.89 32.09
N PRO A 51 5.60 5.92 32.37
CA PRO A 51 5.14 7.16 32.98
C PRO A 51 4.28 8.00 32.05
N ASP A 52 4.43 7.88 30.74
CA ASP A 52 3.70 8.66 29.76
C ASP A 52 2.58 7.84 29.10
N HIS A 53 1.43 8.48 28.90
CA HIS A 53 0.36 7.88 28.12
C HIS A 53 0.77 7.80 26.65
N ILE A 54 1.07 6.61 26.18
CA ILE A 54 1.24 6.35 24.77
C ILE A 54 -0.07 5.79 24.25
N GLY A 55 -0.81 6.59 23.53
CA GLY A 55 -2.01 6.12 22.83
C GLY A 55 -1.66 5.15 21.73
N GLY A 56 -2.48 4.13 21.53
CA GLY A 56 -2.54 3.32 20.33
C GLY A 56 -1.38 2.42 19.99
N ARG A 57 -0.49 2.14 20.88
CA ARG A 57 0.68 1.29 20.70
C ARG A 57 0.41 0.04 19.86
N ASP A 58 0.44 0.16 18.52
CA ASP A 58 0.42 -0.98 17.61
C ASP A 58 -0.78 -1.95 17.75
N ASP A 59 -1.89 -1.48 18.33
CA ASP A 59 -3.04 -2.34 18.66
C ASP A 59 -3.67 -3.02 17.43
N PHE A 60 -3.47 -2.47 16.23
CA PHE A 60 -4.02 -3.04 15.00
C PHE A 60 -3.09 -4.06 14.36
N TYR A 61 -1.80 -3.85 14.38
CA TYR A 61 -0.81 -4.67 13.67
C TYR A 61 0.07 -5.48 14.62
N ASN A 62 0.47 -4.93 15.78
CA ASN A 62 1.25 -5.65 16.78
C ASN A 62 0.58 -5.54 18.14
N HIS A 63 -0.04 -6.59 18.59
CA HIS A 63 -0.60 -6.68 19.93
C HIS A 63 -0.09 -7.94 20.62
N TYR A 64 0.24 -7.85 21.90
CA TYR A 64 0.86 -8.98 22.60
C TYR A 64 -0.07 -10.19 22.80
N ILE A 65 -1.40 -10.01 22.70
CA ILE A 65 -2.38 -11.10 22.84
C ILE A 65 -2.73 -11.71 21.48
N PHE A 66 -2.74 -10.90 20.40
CA PHE A 66 -3.09 -11.40 19.07
C PHE A 66 -2.12 -10.84 18.01
N PRO A 67 -1.87 -11.57 16.92
CA PRO A 67 -0.83 -11.21 15.95
C PRO A 67 -1.17 -10.03 15.04
N GLY A 68 -2.22 -9.26 15.33
CA GLY A 68 -2.61 -8.08 14.57
C GLY A 68 -3.44 -8.40 13.30
N TYR A 69 -3.64 -7.39 12.46
CA TYR A 69 -4.39 -7.53 11.20
C TYR A 69 -3.59 -8.27 10.14
N GLN A 70 -3.49 -9.56 10.28
CA GLN A 70 -2.83 -10.45 9.33
C GLN A 70 -3.57 -11.79 9.25
N HIS A 71 -3.38 -12.50 8.13
CA HIS A 71 -3.88 -13.84 7.92
C HIS A 71 -2.75 -14.68 7.34
N TRP A 72 -2.34 -15.73 8.06
CA TRP A 72 -1.20 -16.58 7.67
C TRP A 72 0.08 -15.79 7.36
N GLY A 73 0.37 -14.77 8.17
CA GLY A 73 1.52 -13.89 7.97
C GLY A 73 1.36 -12.85 6.87
N GLN A 74 0.23 -12.81 6.17
CA GLN A 74 -0.06 -11.79 5.16
C GLN A 74 -0.80 -10.62 5.80
N ALA A 75 -0.30 -9.40 5.63
CA ALA A 75 -0.94 -8.19 6.10
C ALA A 75 -2.32 -8.01 5.44
N MET A 76 -3.31 -7.66 6.24
CA MET A 76 -4.65 -7.32 5.79
C MET A 76 -4.80 -5.81 5.71
N GLY A 77 -5.57 -5.33 4.74
CA GLY A 77 -5.84 -3.91 4.57
C GLY A 77 -4.81 -3.23 3.65
N ASN A 78 -4.01 -2.31 4.19
CA ASN A 78 -3.10 -1.51 3.37
C ASN A 78 -1.83 -2.29 2.97
N PRO A 79 -1.51 -2.39 1.66
CA PRO A 79 -0.35 -3.15 1.16
C PRO A 79 1.01 -2.54 1.51
N LEU A 80 1.05 -1.33 2.06
CA LEU A 80 2.28 -0.68 2.50
C LEU A 80 2.82 -1.25 3.82
N TYR A 81 2.01 -2.02 4.55
CA TYR A 81 2.50 -2.80 5.68
C TYR A 81 3.21 -4.05 5.17
N ARG A 82 4.51 -4.16 5.45
CA ARG A 82 5.26 -5.36 5.12
C ARG A 82 4.67 -6.57 5.85
N SER A 83 4.22 -7.55 5.08
CA SER A 83 3.65 -8.79 5.65
C SER A 83 4.67 -9.56 6.47
N PRO A 84 4.32 -10.03 7.68
CA PRO A 84 5.20 -10.86 8.51
C PRO A 84 5.71 -12.14 7.83
N LEU A 85 4.99 -12.66 6.84
CA LEU A 85 5.43 -13.79 6.01
C LEU A 85 6.84 -13.60 5.41
N TYR A 86 7.26 -12.36 5.22
CA TYR A 86 8.58 -12.03 4.66
C TYR A 86 9.64 -11.75 5.72
N ASN A 87 9.35 -11.98 7.00
CA ASN A 87 10.33 -11.84 8.07
C ASN A 87 11.31 -13.01 8.03
N GLU A 88 12.60 -12.69 8.04
CA GLU A 88 13.67 -13.69 7.96
C GLU A 88 13.84 -14.47 9.27
N ASP A 89 13.43 -13.87 10.39
CA ASP A 89 13.46 -14.46 11.73
C ASP A 89 12.25 -15.38 12.01
N GLY A 90 11.32 -15.51 11.05
CA GLY A 90 10.11 -16.33 11.19
C GLY A 90 9.08 -15.78 12.19
N THR A 91 9.26 -14.57 12.69
CA THR A 91 8.27 -13.93 13.58
C THR A 91 7.04 -13.50 12.81
N VAL A 92 5.89 -13.45 13.50
CA VAL A 92 4.62 -12.95 12.94
C VAL A 92 4.38 -11.47 13.24
N GLU A 93 5.42 -10.76 13.67
CA GLU A 93 5.37 -9.34 14.02
C GLU A 93 5.51 -8.43 12.78
N PHE A 94 4.83 -7.31 12.79
CA PHE A 94 5.06 -6.25 11.82
C PHE A 94 6.27 -5.41 12.24
N HIS A 95 7.28 -5.34 11.39
CA HIS A 95 8.50 -4.59 11.69
C HIS A 95 8.40 -3.10 11.35
N ASN A 96 7.40 -2.69 10.56
CA ASN A 96 7.19 -1.30 10.19
C ASN A 96 5.70 -0.99 10.05
N ASN A 97 5.12 -0.41 11.09
CA ASN A 97 3.72 0.04 11.09
C ASN A 97 3.61 1.57 11.22
N ARG A 98 4.71 2.26 11.51
CA ARG A 98 4.79 3.72 11.64
C ARG A 98 5.50 4.31 10.44
N PHE A 99 4.73 4.94 9.55
CA PHE A 99 5.29 5.49 8.32
C PHE A 99 4.51 6.68 7.77
N VAL A 100 5.10 7.34 6.80
CA VAL A 100 4.43 8.28 5.89
C VAL A 100 4.57 7.73 4.49
N ALA A 101 3.53 7.84 3.69
CA ALA A 101 3.58 7.46 2.30
C ALA A 101 2.84 8.46 1.40
N PHE A 102 3.36 8.58 0.18
CA PHE A 102 2.73 9.30 -0.92
C PHE A 102 2.50 8.32 -2.06
N HIS A 103 1.30 8.32 -2.59
CA HIS A 103 0.93 7.49 -3.73
C HIS A 103 0.45 8.35 -4.88
N LEU A 104 0.94 8.05 -6.10
CA LEU A 104 0.50 8.64 -7.35
C LEU A 104 0.01 7.54 -8.28
N GLY A 105 -1.22 7.67 -8.74
CA GLY A 105 -1.82 6.83 -9.77
C GLY A 105 -2.14 7.65 -11.01
N LEU A 106 -1.78 7.14 -12.17
CA LEU A 106 -2.14 7.70 -13.47
C LEU A 106 -2.80 6.62 -14.31
N GLY A 107 -3.82 6.96 -15.06
CA GLY A 107 -4.49 6.03 -15.94
C GLY A 107 -5.02 6.69 -17.21
N GLY A 108 -5.13 5.92 -18.26
CA GLY A 108 -5.63 6.44 -19.53
C GLY A 108 -6.16 5.37 -20.48
N HIS A 109 -6.98 5.82 -21.42
CA HIS A 109 -7.58 5.04 -22.48
C HIS A 109 -7.29 5.74 -23.83
N PRO A 110 -6.10 5.55 -24.41
CA PRO A 110 -5.75 6.17 -25.68
C PRO A 110 -6.62 5.69 -26.85
N SER A 111 -7.29 4.55 -26.70
CA SER A 111 -8.28 4.03 -27.66
C SER A 111 -9.22 3.03 -26.96
N ASP A 112 -10.30 2.62 -27.64
CA ASP A 112 -11.26 1.63 -27.13
C ASP A 112 -10.62 0.28 -26.81
N TYR A 113 -9.46 0.00 -27.36
CA TYR A 113 -8.76 -1.28 -27.23
C TYR A 113 -7.52 -1.24 -26.36
N VAL A 114 -7.09 -0.04 -25.93
CA VAL A 114 -5.87 0.14 -25.13
C VAL A 114 -6.19 0.88 -23.86
N LYS A 115 -5.79 0.29 -22.74
CA LYS A 115 -5.83 0.91 -21.41
C LYS A 115 -4.43 0.83 -20.82
N TRP A 116 -4.05 1.83 -20.05
CA TRP A 116 -2.82 1.80 -19.29
C TRP A 116 -2.99 2.41 -17.91
N ARG A 117 -2.17 1.99 -16.99
CA ARG A 117 -2.02 2.65 -15.68
C ARG A 117 -0.58 2.64 -15.22
N PHE A 118 -0.24 3.65 -14.45
CA PHE A 118 1.01 3.77 -13.74
C PHE A 118 0.72 4.05 -12.28
N LEU A 119 1.39 3.34 -11.37
CA LEU A 119 1.31 3.55 -9.94
C LEU A 119 2.71 3.76 -9.41
N GLY A 120 2.86 4.78 -8.56
CA GLY A 120 4.11 5.08 -7.88
C GLY A 120 3.86 5.37 -6.41
N THR A 121 4.60 4.75 -5.53
CA THR A 121 4.51 4.97 -4.09
C THR A 121 5.89 5.25 -3.52
N TRP A 122 6.00 6.30 -2.73
CA TRP A 122 7.14 6.55 -1.88
C TRP A 122 6.72 6.40 -0.42
N GLN A 123 7.55 5.72 0.38
CA GLN A 123 7.30 5.46 1.79
C GLN A 123 8.53 5.77 2.63
N GLU A 124 8.35 6.45 3.78
CA GLU A 124 9.33 6.65 4.84
C GLU A 124 8.87 5.90 6.08
N GLY A 125 9.62 4.89 6.52
CA GLY A 125 9.32 4.06 7.68
C GLY A 125 10.15 4.41 8.90
N LEU A 126 9.55 4.28 10.08
CA LEU A 126 10.13 4.53 11.40
C LEU A 126 10.27 3.25 12.23
N GLY A 127 9.80 2.10 11.72
CA GLY A 127 9.70 0.88 12.51
C GLY A 127 8.43 0.85 13.35
N THR A 128 8.50 0.21 14.51
CA THR A 128 7.45 0.19 15.52
C THR A 128 7.80 1.08 16.72
N TYR A 129 6.92 1.18 17.71
CA TYR A 129 7.28 1.87 18.96
C TYR A 129 8.29 1.07 19.80
N GLU A 130 8.17 -0.25 19.79
CA GLU A 130 9.06 -1.12 20.57
C GLU A 130 10.41 -1.35 19.90
N LYS A 131 10.40 -1.40 18.56
CA LYS A 131 11.59 -1.63 17.73
C LYS A 131 11.73 -0.49 16.69
N PRO A 132 12.02 0.74 17.14
CA PRO A 132 12.18 1.85 16.19
C PRO A 132 13.44 1.67 15.34
N TYR A 133 13.38 2.06 14.08
CA TYR A 133 14.56 2.07 13.24
C TYR A 133 15.56 3.13 13.74
N THR A 134 16.83 2.78 13.77
CA THR A 134 17.92 3.73 14.13
C THR A 134 18.07 4.87 13.13
N LYS A 135 17.71 4.61 11.86
CA LYS A 135 17.65 5.58 10.78
C LYS A 135 16.34 5.37 10.03
N LYS A 136 15.78 6.44 9.51
CA LYS A 136 14.60 6.35 8.64
C LYS A 136 14.90 5.49 7.42
N HIS A 137 14.05 4.53 7.16
CA HIS A 137 14.11 3.70 5.97
C HIS A 137 13.16 4.25 4.91
N HIS A 138 13.57 4.17 3.67
CA HIS A 138 12.76 4.60 2.53
C HIS A 138 12.49 3.43 1.60
N ASN A 139 11.35 3.50 0.92
CA ASN A 139 10.99 2.58 -0.15
C ASN A 139 10.31 3.33 -1.28
N VAL A 140 10.59 2.92 -2.51
CA VAL A 140 9.90 3.37 -3.71
C VAL A 140 9.36 2.15 -4.42
N SER A 141 8.06 2.11 -4.64
CA SER A 141 7.37 1.05 -5.39
C SER A 141 6.78 1.65 -6.66
N LEU A 142 7.08 1.05 -7.79
CA LEU A 142 6.60 1.48 -9.10
C LEU A 142 5.90 0.32 -9.81
N MET A 143 4.80 0.60 -10.50
CA MET A 143 4.11 -0.36 -11.35
C MET A 143 3.61 0.31 -12.62
N GLY A 144 3.89 -0.29 -13.76
CA GLY A 144 3.28 0.05 -15.04
C GLY A 144 2.47 -1.12 -15.56
N GLU A 145 1.29 -0.86 -16.09
CA GLU A 145 0.42 -1.88 -16.66
C GLU A 145 -0.21 -1.37 -17.95
N ALA A 146 -0.26 -2.24 -18.96
CA ALA A 146 -1.00 -2.00 -20.20
C ALA A 146 -1.92 -3.18 -20.49
N THR A 147 -3.14 -2.88 -20.92
CA THR A 147 -4.13 -3.86 -21.38
C THR A 147 -4.47 -3.59 -22.81
N TYR A 148 -4.45 -4.65 -23.62
CA TYR A 148 -4.88 -4.59 -25.02
C TYR A 148 -6.04 -5.58 -25.23
N THR A 149 -7.17 -5.08 -25.71
CA THR A 149 -8.32 -5.90 -26.07
C THR A 149 -8.18 -6.35 -27.52
N LEU A 150 -8.10 -7.66 -27.71
CA LEU A 150 -7.94 -8.26 -29.04
C LEU A 150 -9.15 -7.96 -29.90
N HIS A 151 -8.90 -7.32 -31.06
CA HIS A 151 -9.93 -6.92 -32.03
C HIS A 151 -9.45 -7.13 -33.48
N GLY A 152 -10.36 -7.13 -34.40
CA GLY A 152 -10.06 -7.18 -35.83
C GLY A 152 -10.65 -8.38 -36.57
N GLY A 153 -10.93 -8.21 -37.86
CA GLY A 153 -11.65 -9.18 -38.68
C GLY A 153 -10.89 -10.46 -39.03
N ARG A 154 -9.57 -10.48 -38.82
CA ARG A 154 -8.71 -11.67 -39.07
C ARG A 154 -8.58 -12.61 -37.88
N LEU A 155 -9.07 -12.19 -36.70
CA LEU A 155 -9.02 -13.01 -35.49
C LEU A 155 -10.22 -13.98 -35.45
N PRO A 156 -10.02 -15.23 -35.00
CA PRO A 156 -11.12 -16.12 -34.69
C PRO A 156 -12.08 -15.49 -33.67
N GLU A 157 -13.37 -15.76 -33.80
CA GLU A 157 -14.41 -15.16 -32.94
C GLU A 157 -14.18 -15.39 -31.46
N TRP A 158 -13.61 -16.53 -31.07
CA TRP A 158 -13.32 -16.85 -29.67
C TRP A 158 -12.20 -16.00 -29.07
N LEU A 159 -11.33 -15.38 -29.88
CA LEU A 159 -10.27 -14.47 -29.43
C LEU A 159 -10.71 -13.00 -29.43
N LYS A 160 -11.79 -12.66 -30.12
CA LYS A 160 -12.28 -11.28 -30.10
C LYS A 160 -12.80 -10.90 -28.72
N GLY A 161 -12.42 -9.74 -28.22
CA GLY A 161 -12.79 -9.25 -26.89
C GLY A 161 -12.00 -9.88 -25.75
N VAL A 162 -10.93 -10.64 -26.07
CA VAL A 162 -9.98 -11.13 -25.05
C VAL A 162 -9.04 -9.99 -24.67
N ASP A 163 -8.93 -9.73 -23.39
CA ASP A 163 -7.98 -8.77 -22.81
C ASP A 163 -6.64 -9.45 -22.52
N VAL A 164 -5.58 -8.89 -23.08
CA VAL A 164 -4.20 -9.25 -22.76
C VAL A 164 -3.60 -8.12 -21.95
N ARG A 165 -3.27 -8.39 -20.69
CA ARG A 165 -2.73 -7.42 -19.75
C ARG A 165 -1.31 -7.77 -19.39
N MET A 166 -0.39 -6.83 -19.55
CA MET A 166 1.00 -6.93 -19.12
C MET A 166 1.28 -5.89 -18.05
N GLY A 167 1.79 -6.34 -16.91
CA GLY A 167 2.23 -5.51 -15.81
C GLY A 167 3.71 -5.72 -15.52
N VAL A 168 4.40 -4.63 -15.18
CA VAL A 168 5.76 -4.65 -14.67
C VAL A 168 5.81 -3.85 -13.39
N GLY A 169 6.52 -4.36 -12.39
CA GLY A 169 6.66 -3.72 -11.09
C GLY A 169 8.09 -3.75 -10.60
N ALA A 170 8.45 -2.77 -9.80
CA ALA A 170 9.74 -2.70 -9.15
C ALA A 170 9.63 -2.03 -7.78
N ASP A 171 10.31 -2.59 -6.78
CA ASP A 171 10.47 -2.04 -5.44
C ASP A 171 11.94 -1.73 -5.19
N PHE A 172 12.22 -0.56 -4.62
CA PHE A 172 13.56 -0.11 -4.26
C PHE A 172 13.56 0.41 -2.84
N GLY A 173 14.42 -0.12 -1.98
CA GLY A 173 14.57 0.39 -0.63
C GLY A 173 14.71 -0.68 0.45
N ALA A 174 14.60 -0.25 1.72
CA ALA A 174 14.90 -1.08 2.88
C ALA A 174 13.67 -1.45 3.74
N ILE A 175 12.47 -0.98 3.40
CA ILE A 175 11.25 -1.27 4.18
C ILE A 175 10.66 -2.61 3.78
N LEU A 176 10.52 -2.85 2.48
CA LEU A 176 10.11 -4.13 1.94
C LEU A 176 11.31 -5.09 1.90
N ARG A 177 11.30 -6.07 1.04
CA ARG A 177 12.35 -7.10 0.98
C ARG A 177 13.54 -6.70 0.10
N GLY A 178 14.00 -5.45 0.16
CA GLY A 178 15.06 -4.94 -0.71
C GLY A 178 14.57 -4.62 -2.12
N ASN A 179 15.46 -4.69 -3.10
CA ASN A 179 15.12 -4.42 -4.48
C ASN A 179 14.47 -5.65 -5.12
N ASN A 180 13.25 -5.50 -5.61
CA ASN A 180 12.48 -6.57 -6.23
C ASN A 180 11.96 -6.11 -7.59
N TYR A 181 11.80 -7.06 -8.50
CA TYR A 181 11.21 -6.83 -9.82
C TYR A 181 10.18 -7.91 -10.11
N GLY A 182 9.11 -7.55 -10.74
CA GLY A 182 8.04 -8.47 -11.11
C GLY A 182 7.49 -8.19 -12.50
N ILE A 183 7.10 -9.25 -13.18
CA ILE A 183 6.38 -9.19 -14.45
C ILE A 183 5.14 -10.07 -14.31
N GLN A 184 4.01 -9.57 -14.75
CA GLN A 184 2.76 -10.32 -14.79
C GLN A 184 2.15 -10.25 -16.18
N LEU A 185 1.71 -11.41 -16.68
CA LEU A 185 0.89 -11.51 -17.88
C LEU A 185 -0.46 -12.14 -17.50
N THR A 186 -1.53 -11.47 -17.88
CA THR A 186 -2.90 -11.95 -17.62
C THR A 186 -3.67 -11.97 -18.93
N VAL A 187 -4.38 -13.05 -19.18
CA VAL A 187 -5.30 -13.19 -20.32
C VAL A 187 -6.67 -13.50 -19.74
N CYS A 188 -7.67 -12.67 -20.08
CA CYS A 188 -9.03 -12.84 -19.60
C CYS A 188 -10.05 -12.47 -20.68
N LYS A 189 -11.26 -13.03 -20.56
CA LYS A 189 -12.40 -12.76 -21.45
C LYS A 189 -13.64 -12.47 -20.65
#